data_a55e8c006d7bb1c4608410f185954760
#
_entry.id   a55e8c006d7bb1c4608410f185954760
#
_cell.length_a   1.000
_cell.length_b   1.000
_cell.length_c   1.000
_cell.angle_alpha   90.00
_cell.angle_beta   90.00
_cell.angle_gamma   90.00
#
_symmetry.space_group_name_H-M   'P 1'
#
loop_
_entity.id
_entity.type
_entity.pdbx_description
1 polymer ?
#
loop_
_entity_poly.entity_id
_entity_poly.type
_entity_poly.pdbx_seq_one_letter_code
_entity_poly.pdbx_strand_id
1 'polypeptide(L)'
;GKYSVETGQHVIVETARGVEYGQVVLGEREVEDTAVIQPLKAIIRVATPEDDERELKNREKEKEAFKICLEKIAKHNLDMKLIKAEYTFDNNKVLFYFTADGRIDFRELVKDLAAVFKTRIELRQIGVRDETKILGGIGSCGRPLCCATFLPEFNPVSIKMAKEQNLSLNPTKISGVCGRLMCCLKNEQDTYEELNSHLPNVGDSVTTPDKLVGEVSSVNVLRQRVKVLVTHDNDEKELKEYPVEELRFKRKRRFDKVRIDDDKELKALEELEKKEGKAHISDD
;
A
#
# COMPACT_ATOMS: atom_id res chain seq x y z
N GLY A 1 -15.55 21.76 -18.14
CA GLY A 1 -14.18 22.24 -18.55
C GLY A 1 -14.18 22.80 -19.95
N LYS A 2 -13.05 23.36 -20.39
CA LYS A 2 -12.90 23.92 -21.76
C LYS A 2 -12.83 22.83 -22.85
N TYR A 3 -12.49 21.60 -22.46
CA TYR A 3 -12.21 20.49 -23.37
C TYR A 3 -13.10 19.31 -22.97
N SER A 4 -13.82 18.74 -23.92
CA SER A 4 -14.44 17.44 -23.77
C SER A 4 -13.39 16.38 -24.08
N VAL A 5 -13.25 15.39 -23.22
CA VAL A 5 -12.24 14.34 -23.34
C VAL A 5 -12.86 12.96 -23.15
N GLU A 6 -12.38 12.01 -23.94
CA GLU A 6 -12.82 10.62 -23.89
C GLU A 6 -11.79 9.74 -23.16
N THR A 7 -12.27 8.64 -22.59
CA THR A 7 -11.39 7.64 -21.99
C THR A 7 -10.37 7.10 -23.00
N GLY A 8 -9.11 7.06 -22.62
CA GLY A 8 -8.02 6.62 -23.47
C GLY A 8 -7.30 7.74 -24.24
N GLN A 9 -7.93 8.92 -24.38
CA GLN A 9 -7.24 10.06 -25.02
C GLN A 9 -6.05 10.55 -24.21
N HIS A 10 -5.06 11.11 -24.90
CA HIS A 10 -3.92 11.74 -24.27
C HIS A 10 -4.14 13.25 -24.13
N VAL A 11 -3.68 13.79 -23.02
CA VAL A 11 -3.85 15.20 -22.64
C VAL A 11 -2.59 15.77 -22.02
N ILE A 12 -2.43 17.08 -22.18
CA ILE A 12 -1.39 17.83 -21.49
C ILE A 12 -2.02 18.48 -20.26
N VAL A 13 -1.43 18.21 -19.09
CA VAL A 13 -1.94 18.67 -17.79
C VAL A 13 -0.85 19.39 -16.99
N GLU A 14 -1.25 20.30 -16.13
CA GLU A 14 -0.35 20.89 -15.15
C GLU A 14 -0.47 20.15 -13.82
N THR A 15 0.66 19.69 -13.29
CA THR A 15 0.75 18.99 -12.02
C THR A 15 1.64 19.75 -11.04
N ALA A 16 1.74 19.29 -9.79
CA ALA A 16 2.69 19.84 -8.83
C ALA A 16 4.16 19.68 -9.29
N ARG A 17 4.44 18.76 -10.20
CA ARG A 17 5.78 18.49 -10.76
C ARG A 17 6.10 19.34 -11.99
N GLY A 18 5.09 19.86 -12.67
CA GLY A 18 5.18 20.64 -13.88
C GLY A 18 4.15 20.21 -14.92
N VAL A 19 4.42 20.54 -16.19
CA VAL A 19 3.58 20.13 -17.32
C VAL A 19 3.87 18.67 -17.64
N GLU A 20 2.84 17.86 -17.69
CA GLU A 20 2.94 16.42 -17.92
C GLU A 20 2.00 15.96 -19.03
N TYR A 21 2.41 14.87 -19.69
CA TYR A 21 1.63 14.13 -20.64
C TYR A 21 0.90 13.00 -19.90
N GLY A 22 -0.43 13.00 -19.98
CA GLY A 22 -1.25 12.02 -19.26
C GLY A 22 -2.28 11.36 -20.16
N GLN A 23 -2.76 10.19 -19.72
CA GLN A 23 -3.86 9.49 -20.36
C GLN A 23 -5.14 9.63 -19.54
N VAL A 24 -6.25 9.93 -20.21
CA VAL A 24 -7.58 10.01 -19.58
C VAL A 24 -8.05 8.60 -19.20
N VAL A 25 -8.15 8.35 -17.90
CA VAL A 25 -8.63 7.07 -17.38
C VAL A 25 -10.15 6.99 -17.41
N LEU A 26 -10.81 8.10 -17.08
CA LEU A 26 -12.26 8.23 -17.10
C LEU A 26 -12.61 9.52 -17.83
N GLY A 27 -13.52 9.42 -18.81
CA GLY A 27 -14.07 10.56 -19.51
C GLY A 27 -14.96 11.44 -18.65
N GLU A 28 -15.60 12.41 -19.25
CA GLU A 28 -16.50 13.35 -18.57
C GLU A 28 -17.68 12.62 -17.93
N ARG A 29 -17.93 12.91 -16.64
CA ARG A 29 -19.03 12.33 -15.88
C ARG A 29 -19.53 13.28 -14.79
N GLU A 30 -20.77 13.15 -14.41
CA GLU A 30 -21.33 13.81 -13.25
C GLU A 30 -20.89 13.09 -11.97
N VAL A 31 -20.44 13.84 -10.98
CA VAL A 31 -20.05 13.35 -9.66
C VAL A 31 -20.60 14.27 -8.59
N GLU A 32 -20.87 13.74 -7.39
CA GLU A 32 -21.26 14.56 -6.25
C GLU A 32 -20.10 15.48 -5.83
N ASP A 33 -20.42 16.70 -5.41
CA ASP A 33 -19.40 17.68 -4.96
C ASP A 33 -18.54 17.16 -3.82
N THR A 34 -19.08 16.29 -2.99
CA THR A 34 -18.36 15.63 -1.87
C THR A 34 -17.28 14.66 -2.32
N ALA A 35 -17.39 14.13 -3.54
CA ALA A 35 -16.42 13.21 -4.12
C ALA A 35 -15.25 13.94 -4.82
N VAL A 36 -15.32 15.27 -4.93
CA VAL A 36 -14.35 16.08 -5.64
C VAL A 36 -13.22 16.53 -4.70
N ILE A 37 -12.00 16.09 -4.97
CA ILE A 37 -10.81 16.51 -4.21
C ILE A 37 -10.31 17.83 -4.78
N GLN A 38 -10.33 18.88 -3.97
CA GLN A 38 -9.83 20.21 -4.33
C GLN A 38 -8.33 20.35 -3.99
N PRO A 39 -7.55 21.18 -4.74
CA PRO A 39 -7.95 21.95 -5.93
C PRO A 39 -7.92 21.11 -7.21
N LEU A 40 -8.95 21.25 -8.06
CA LEU A 40 -8.98 20.62 -9.37
C LEU A 40 -7.89 21.23 -10.26
N LYS A 41 -7.13 20.37 -10.93
CA LYS A 41 -6.15 20.73 -11.93
C LYS A 41 -6.80 20.72 -13.33
N ALA A 42 -6.59 21.80 -14.08
CA ALA A 42 -7.18 21.93 -15.41
C ALA A 42 -6.35 21.15 -16.45
N ILE A 43 -7.04 20.58 -17.43
CA ILE A 43 -6.42 20.11 -18.67
C ILE A 43 -6.01 21.35 -19.46
N ILE A 44 -4.72 21.45 -19.85
CA ILE A 44 -4.22 22.54 -20.66
C ILE A 44 -4.75 22.40 -22.08
N ARG A 45 -4.63 21.21 -22.68
CA ARG A 45 -5.16 20.86 -24.00
C ARG A 45 -5.14 19.35 -24.24
N VAL A 46 -5.83 18.90 -25.26
CA VAL A 46 -5.69 17.54 -25.79
C VAL A 46 -4.32 17.40 -26.46
N ALA A 47 -3.68 16.24 -26.33
CA ALA A 47 -2.40 15.97 -26.96
C ALA A 47 -2.54 15.85 -28.48
N THR A 48 -1.49 16.26 -29.19
CA THR A 48 -1.37 16.13 -30.64
C THR A 48 -0.42 14.97 -30.98
N PRO A 49 -0.42 14.46 -32.23
CA PRO A 49 0.56 13.43 -32.62
C PRO A 49 2.02 13.86 -32.41
N GLU A 50 2.32 15.15 -32.50
CA GLU A 50 3.65 15.70 -32.20
C GLU A 50 4.01 15.57 -30.70
N ASP A 51 3.01 15.65 -29.83
CA ASP A 51 3.19 15.43 -28.40
C ASP A 51 3.47 13.96 -28.09
N ASP A 52 2.80 13.06 -28.79
CA ASP A 52 3.04 11.61 -28.66
C ASP A 52 4.49 11.26 -29.07
N GLU A 53 4.98 11.84 -30.18
CA GLU A 53 6.38 11.67 -30.59
C GLU A 53 7.36 12.28 -29.59
N ARG A 54 7.01 13.44 -29.00
CA ARG A 54 7.83 14.10 -27.99
C ARG A 54 7.92 13.27 -26.73
N GLU A 55 6.82 12.68 -26.30
CA GLU A 55 6.80 11.76 -25.15
C GLU A 55 7.67 10.53 -25.41
N LEU A 56 7.60 9.93 -26.59
CA LEU A 56 8.47 8.79 -26.96
C LEU A 56 9.95 9.18 -26.90
N LYS A 57 10.32 10.33 -27.42
CA LYS A 57 11.70 10.85 -27.34
C LYS A 57 12.13 11.12 -25.89
N ASN A 58 11.21 11.61 -25.04
CA ASN A 58 11.49 11.82 -23.63
C ASN A 58 11.78 10.49 -22.92
N ARG A 59 11.01 9.44 -23.18
CA ARG A 59 11.25 8.11 -22.63
C ARG A 59 12.59 7.50 -23.05
N GLU A 60 13.07 7.78 -24.25
CA GLU A 60 14.42 7.39 -24.66
C GLU A 60 15.49 8.14 -23.89
N LYS A 61 15.34 9.48 -23.77
CA LYS A 61 16.24 10.31 -22.97
C LYS A 61 16.26 9.89 -21.49
N GLU A 62 15.14 9.46 -20.92
CA GLU A 62 15.06 8.96 -19.55
C GLU A 62 15.93 7.72 -19.34
N LYS A 63 15.94 6.80 -20.31
CA LYS A 63 16.81 5.62 -20.26
C LYS A 63 18.29 5.96 -20.31
N GLU A 64 18.65 6.96 -21.12
CA GLU A 64 20.03 7.47 -21.19
C GLU A 64 20.40 8.22 -19.90
N ALA A 65 19.51 9.08 -19.41
CA ALA A 65 19.71 9.83 -18.17
C ALA A 65 19.87 8.88 -16.96
N PHE A 66 19.11 7.79 -16.92
CA PHE A 66 19.25 6.77 -15.90
C PHE A 66 20.65 6.13 -15.89
N LYS A 67 21.18 5.75 -17.06
CA LYS A 67 22.53 5.16 -17.19
C LYS A 67 23.61 6.15 -16.76
N ILE A 68 23.54 7.40 -17.26
CA ILE A 68 24.50 8.44 -16.90
C ILE A 68 24.47 8.71 -15.38
N CYS A 69 23.28 8.78 -14.80
CA CYS A 69 23.15 9.00 -13.36
C CYS A 69 23.77 7.86 -12.55
N LEU A 70 23.58 6.59 -12.95
CA LEU A 70 24.22 5.42 -12.31
C LEU A 70 25.76 5.51 -12.33
N GLU A 71 26.33 5.88 -13.49
CA GLU A 71 27.77 6.07 -13.63
C GLU A 71 28.30 7.17 -12.68
N LYS A 72 27.54 8.27 -12.56
CA LYS A 72 27.91 9.38 -11.68
C LYS A 72 27.76 9.00 -10.19
N ILE A 73 26.71 8.27 -9.82
CA ILE A 73 26.54 7.74 -8.45
C ILE A 73 27.74 6.87 -8.08
N ALA A 74 28.14 5.94 -8.97
CA ALA A 74 29.30 5.09 -8.77
C ALA A 74 30.60 5.89 -8.65
N LYS A 75 30.82 6.91 -9.50
CA LYS A 75 31.98 7.81 -9.46
C LYS A 75 32.11 8.55 -8.12
N HIS A 76 31.00 8.99 -7.56
CA HIS A 76 30.95 9.70 -6.28
C HIS A 76 30.90 8.77 -5.06
N ASN A 77 30.90 7.44 -5.25
CA ASN A 77 30.78 6.42 -4.19
C ASN A 77 29.59 6.68 -3.23
N LEU A 78 28.44 7.06 -3.78
CA LEU A 78 27.24 7.34 -2.98
C LEU A 78 26.47 6.04 -2.72
N ASP A 79 26.13 5.81 -1.44
CA ASP A 79 25.33 4.65 -1.02
C ASP A 79 23.83 4.94 -1.21
N MET A 80 23.43 4.96 -2.48
CA MET A 80 22.07 5.21 -2.91
C MET A 80 21.71 4.33 -4.11
N LYS A 81 20.46 3.90 -4.17
CA LYS A 81 19.93 3.10 -5.28
C LYS A 81 19.02 3.96 -6.14
N LEU A 82 19.43 4.22 -7.38
CA LEU A 82 18.60 4.91 -8.35
C LEU A 82 17.44 3.99 -8.79
N ILE A 83 16.21 4.50 -8.77
CA ILE A 83 15.00 3.75 -9.11
C ILE A 83 14.43 4.18 -10.48
N LYS A 84 14.36 5.49 -10.73
CA LYS A 84 13.78 6.03 -11.96
C LYS A 84 14.39 7.39 -12.30
N ALA A 85 14.50 7.67 -13.60
CA ALA A 85 14.71 9.04 -14.12
C ALA A 85 13.46 9.44 -14.92
N GLU A 86 13.04 10.70 -14.82
CA GLU A 86 11.81 11.19 -15.42
C GLU A 86 12.02 12.63 -15.91
N TYR A 87 11.70 12.91 -17.17
CA TYR A 87 11.67 14.27 -17.70
C TYR A 87 10.26 14.84 -17.56
N THR A 88 10.15 16.13 -17.20
CA THR A 88 8.89 16.84 -17.42
C THR A 88 8.63 16.93 -18.91
N PHE A 89 7.37 16.96 -19.31
CA PHE A 89 6.99 16.97 -20.73
C PHE A 89 7.61 18.14 -21.52
N ASP A 90 7.81 19.28 -20.88
CA ASP A 90 8.46 20.47 -21.45
C ASP A 90 10.00 20.39 -21.48
N ASN A 91 10.60 19.33 -20.93
CA ASN A 91 12.04 19.11 -20.77
C ASN A 91 12.78 20.19 -19.93
N ASN A 92 12.07 20.96 -19.13
CA ASN A 92 12.67 21.98 -18.27
C ASN A 92 13.31 21.41 -17.00
N LYS A 93 12.98 20.18 -16.66
CA LYS A 93 13.43 19.52 -15.44
C LYS A 93 13.64 18.02 -15.67
N VAL A 94 14.64 17.45 -14.96
CA VAL A 94 14.84 16.02 -14.82
C VAL A 94 14.75 15.66 -13.34
N LEU A 95 13.90 14.69 -13.04
CA LEU A 95 13.71 14.14 -11.69
C LEU A 95 14.39 12.77 -11.62
N PHE A 96 15.17 12.55 -10.58
CA PHE A 96 15.77 11.27 -10.28
C PHE A 96 15.22 10.76 -8.95
N TYR A 97 14.55 9.62 -8.96
CA TYR A 97 14.01 8.97 -7.78
C TYR A 97 15.00 7.93 -7.28
N PHE A 98 15.30 7.97 -5.98
CA PHE A 98 16.26 7.06 -5.38
C PHE A 98 15.83 6.63 -3.98
N THR A 99 16.37 5.50 -3.50
CA THR A 99 16.28 5.05 -2.12
C THR A 99 17.66 5.05 -1.48
N ALA A 100 17.72 5.31 -0.18
CA ALA A 100 18.94 5.23 0.64
C ALA A 100 18.55 5.01 2.10
N ASP A 101 19.42 4.34 2.87
CA ASP A 101 19.19 4.05 4.30
C ASP A 101 19.37 5.26 5.22
N GLY A 102 19.88 6.37 4.70
CA GLY A 102 20.12 7.58 5.47
C GLY A 102 20.14 8.83 4.60
N ARG A 103 20.59 9.92 5.20
CA ARG A 103 20.79 11.20 4.49
C ARG A 103 22.04 11.15 3.64
N ILE A 104 21.91 11.38 2.34
CA ILE A 104 22.99 11.40 1.37
C ILE A 104 23.39 12.83 1.03
N ASP A 105 24.69 13.13 0.98
CA ASP A 105 25.18 14.40 0.42
C ASP A 105 25.40 14.25 -1.09
N PHE A 106 24.46 14.71 -1.85
CA PHE A 106 24.46 14.62 -3.31
C PHE A 106 24.81 15.95 -4.02
N ARG A 107 25.39 16.95 -3.31
CA ARG A 107 25.68 18.29 -3.90
C ARG A 107 26.62 18.20 -5.10
N GLU A 108 27.67 17.40 -5.03
CA GLU A 108 28.61 17.21 -6.14
C GLU A 108 27.95 16.41 -7.29
N LEU A 109 27.13 15.39 -6.96
CA LEU A 109 26.37 14.66 -7.96
C LEU A 109 25.44 15.59 -8.75
N VAL A 110 24.71 16.49 -8.08
CA VAL A 110 23.81 17.46 -8.75
C VAL A 110 24.57 18.36 -9.69
N LYS A 111 25.77 18.87 -9.29
CA LYS A 111 26.63 19.69 -10.16
C LYS A 111 27.05 18.93 -11.41
N ASP A 112 27.51 17.71 -11.26
CA ASP A 112 27.93 16.85 -12.37
C ASP A 112 26.77 16.55 -13.33
N LEU A 113 25.57 16.24 -12.78
CA LEU A 113 24.38 16.00 -13.59
C LEU A 113 23.89 17.27 -14.31
N ALA A 114 23.90 18.42 -13.63
CA ALA A 114 23.51 19.69 -14.23
C ALA A 114 24.45 20.10 -15.38
N ALA A 115 25.76 19.81 -15.26
CA ALA A 115 26.72 20.05 -16.33
C ALA A 115 26.44 19.18 -17.59
N VAL A 116 25.98 17.94 -17.39
CA VAL A 116 25.67 17.00 -18.48
C VAL A 116 24.34 17.36 -19.15
N PHE A 117 23.28 17.48 -18.36
CA PHE A 117 21.90 17.62 -18.90
C PHE A 117 21.52 19.05 -19.26
N LYS A 118 22.23 20.05 -18.71
CA LYS A 118 21.96 21.48 -18.91
C LYS A 118 20.50 21.88 -18.63
N THR A 119 19.86 21.15 -17.71
CA THR A 119 18.49 21.36 -17.25
C THR A 119 18.47 21.38 -15.72
N ARG A 120 17.34 21.76 -15.14
CA ARG A 120 17.14 21.70 -13.69
C ARG A 120 17.10 20.26 -13.23
N ILE A 121 17.99 19.88 -12.31
CA ILE A 121 18.05 18.54 -11.70
C ILE A 121 17.31 18.57 -10.37
N GLU A 122 16.48 17.58 -10.14
CA GLU A 122 15.79 17.36 -8.89
C GLU A 122 16.00 15.91 -8.45
N LEU A 123 16.61 15.70 -7.28
CA LEU A 123 16.82 14.40 -6.67
C LEU A 123 15.77 14.21 -5.58
N ARG A 124 14.98 13.13 -5.67
CA ARG A 124 13.92 12.80 -4.72
C ARG A 124 14.19 11.46 -4.07
N GLN A 125 14.44 11.47 -2.77
CA GLN A 125 14.44 10.24 -1.99
C GLN A 125 13.02 9.75 -1.83
N ILE A 126 12.80 8.46 -2.10
CA ILE A 126 11.50 7.80 -1.97
C ILE A 126 11.59 6.65 -0.96
N GLY A 127 10.46 6.31 -0.36
CA GLY A 127 10.38 5.18 0.54
C GLY A 127 10.35 3.84 -0.20
N VAL A 128 10.69 2.74 0.51
CA VAL A 128 10.73 1.37 -0.04
C VAL A 128 9.39 0.90 -0.63
N ARG A 129 8.28 1.43 -0.15
CA ARG A 129 6.95 1.13 -0.73
C ARG A 129 6.75 1.84 -2.06
N ASP A 130 7.18 3.10 -2.19
CA ASP A 130 7.10 3.86 -3.44
C ASP A 130 8.04 3.26 -4.49
N GLU A 131 9.24 2.83 -4.09
CA GLU A 131 10.11 2.01 -4.93
C GLU A 131 9.37 0.79 -5.45
N THR A 132 8.77 0.00 -4.57
CA THR A 132 8.02 -1.20 -4.92
C THR A 132 6.82 -0.89 -5.83
N LYS A 133 6.14 0.25 -5.60
CA LYS A 133 5.04 0.72 -6.45
C LYS A 133 5.52 1.06 -7.87
N ILE A 134 6.67 1.71 -8.00
CA ILE A 134 7.27 2.08 -9.31
C ILE A 134 7.74 0.85 -10.06
N LEU A 135 8.41 -0.09 -9.38
CA LEU A 135 8.93 -1.32 -9.99
C LEU A 135 7.82 -2.31 -10.34
N GLY A 136 6.71 -2.29 -9.60
CA GLY A 136 5.63 -3.24 -9.75
C GLY A 136 6.02 -4.64 -9.29
N GLY A 137 5.25 -5.64 -9.72
CA GLY A 137 5.51 -7.06 -9.44
C GLY A 137 4.29 -7.81 -8.97
N ILE A 138 4.52 -9.02 -8.45
CA ILE A 138 3.49 -9.95 -7.98
C ILE A 138 3.63 -10.12 -6.47
N GLY A 139 2.54 -10.00 -5.75
CA GLY A 139 2.48 -10.24 -4.30
C GLY A 139 2.53 -11.73 -3.95
N SER A 140 2.72 -12.04 -2.66
CA SER A 140 2.65 -13.41 -2.13
C SER A 140 1.30 -14.10 -2.36
N CYS A 141 0.24 -13.31 -2.61
CA CYS A 141 -1.10 -13.78 -2.97
C CYS A 141 -1.25 -14.16 -4.46
N GLY A 142 -0.21 -14.02 -5.28
CA GLY A 142 -0.23 -14.30 -6.73
C GLY A 142 -0.88 -13.22 -7.60
N ARG A 143 -1.30 -12.08 -7.01
CA ARG A 143 -1.87 -10.94 -7.74
C ARG A 143 -0.84 -9.83 -7.95
N PRO A 144 -1.02 -8.95 -8.96
CA PRO A 144 -0.25 -7.72 -9.06
C PRO A 144 -0.32 -6.92 -7.76
N LEU A 145 0.76 -6.20 -7.44
CA LEU A 145 0.86 -5.44 -6.19
C LEU A 145 -0.27 -4.42 -6.04
N CYS A 146 -0.95 -4.42 -4.90
CA CYS A 146 -2.05 -3.52 -4.61
C CYS A 146 -1.65 -2.04 -4.77
N CYS A 147 -0.47 -1.66 -4.29
CA CYS A 147 0.05 -0.28 -4.40
C CYS A 147 0.33 0.15 -5.85
N ALA A 148 0.64 -0.78 -6.73
CA ALA A 148 0.88 -0.51 -8.15
C ALA A 148 -0.41 -0.53 -9.00
N THR A 149 -1.53 -1.00 -8.46
CA THR A 149 -2.79 -1.15 -9.18
C THR A 149 -3.91 -0.27 -8.62
N PHE A 150 -4.63 -0.74 -7.59
CA PHE A 150 -5.88 -0.12 -7.12
C PHE A 150 -5.76 0.63 -5.77
N LEU A 151 -4.62 0.51 -5.06
CA LEU A 151 -4.35 1.25 -3.82
C LEU A 151 -3.20 2.25 -4.04
N PRO A 152 -3.38 3.31 -4.84
CA PRO A 152 -2.32 4.26 -5.15
C PRO A 152 -1.93 5.12 -3.94
N GLU A 153 -2.86 5.34 -3.03
CA GLU A 153 -2.66 6.09 -1.79
C GLU A 153 -2.32 5.16 -0.63
N PHE A 154 -1.48 5.66 0.27
CA PHE A 154 -1.09 4.92 1.45
C PHE A 154 -1.92 5.32 2.66
N ASN A 155 -2.62 4.33 3.23
CA ASN A 155 -3.26 4.44 4.53
C ASN A 155 -2.43 3.69 5.59
N PRO A 156 -2.27 4.24 6.79
CA PRO A 156 -1.55 3.59 7.88
C PRO A 156 -2.13 2.21 8.19
N VAL A 157 -1.24 1.22 8.36
CA VAL A 157 -1.59 -0.16 8.69
C VAL A 157 -1.02 -0.49 10.05
N SER A 158 -1.79 -1.16 10.91
CA SER A 158 -1.36 -1.58 12.24
C SER A 158 -1.36 -3.10 12.38
N ILE A 159 -0.56 -3.61 13.31
CA ILE A 159 -0.51 -5.04 13.66
C ILE A 159 -1.85 -5.51 14.22
N LYS A 160 -2.60 -4.62 14.87
CA LYS A 160 -3.95 -4.92 15.36
C LYS A 160 -4.87 -5.42 14.25
N MET A 161 -4.78 -4.84 13.04
CA MET A 161 -5.55 -5.27 11.86
C MET A 161 -5.23 -6.72 11.49
N ALA A 162 -3.94 -7.11 11.53
CA ALA A 162 -3.54 -8.49 11.27
C ALA A 162 -4.12 -9.48 12.29
N LYS A 163 -4.17 -9.10 13.58
CA LYS A 163 -4.82 -9.90 14.63
C LYS A 163 -6.33 -10.03 14.41
N GLU A 164 -7.01 -8.97 14.06
CA GLU A 164 -8.45 -8.97 13.81
C GLU A 164 -8.83 -9.78 12.57
N GLN A 165 -7.91 -9.90 11.62
CA GLN A 165 -8.04 -10.74 10.43
C GLN A 165 -7.56 -12.19 10.65
N ASN A 166 -7.24 -12.57 11.89
CA ASN A 166 -6.75 -13.90 12.28
C ASN A 166 -5.48 -14.36 11.54
N LEU A 167 -4.62 -13.40 11.16
CA LEU A 167 -3.34 -13.72 10.55
C LEU A 167 -2.28 -14.02 11.62
N SER A 168 -1.38 -14.95 11.29
CA SER A 168 -0.19 -15.19 12.11
C SER A 168 0.66 -13.92 12.16
N LEU A 169 1.11 -13.55 13.35
CA LEU A 169 1.96 -12.36 13.55
C LEU A 169 3.42 -12.56 13.08
N ASN A 170 3.70 -13.64 12.39
CA ASN A 170 5.01 -13.86 11.79
C ASN A 170 5.28 -12.75 10.74
N PRO A 171 6.35 -11.96 10.87
CA PRO A 171 6.71 -10.89 9.94
C PRO A 171 6.68 -11.32 8.48
N THR A 172 7.13 -12.54 8.16
CA THR A 172 7.11 -13.07 6.78
C THR A 172 5.71 -13.28 6.21
N LYS A 173 4.69 -13.38 7.07
CA LYS A 173 3.29 -13.59 6.67
C LYS A 173 2.47 -12.31 6.57
N ILE A 174 2.86 -11.28 7.33
CA ILE A 174 2.14 -10.00 7.38
C ILE A 174 2.85 -8.87 6.65
N SER A 175 4.10 -9.09 6.18
CA SER A 175 4.83 -8.10 5.39
C SER A 175 4.60 -8.30 3.88
N GLY A 176 4.49 -7.19 3.19
CA GLY A 176 4.47 -7.15 1.74
C GLY A 176 5.88 -7.26 1.13
N VAL A 177 5.95 -7.27 -0.21
CA VAL A 177 7.22 -7.31 -0.95
C VAL A 177 8.14 -6.13 -0.60
N CYS A 178 7.58 -4.99 -0.20
CA CYS A 178 8.33 -3.82 0.26
C CYS A 178 8.92 -3.95 1.68
N GLY A 179 8.73 -5.09 2.36
CA GLY A 179 9.18 -5.31 3.74
C GLY A 179 8.33 -4.65 4.83
N ARG A 180 7.32 -3.85 4.46
CA ARG A 180 6.38 -3.21 5.40
C ARG A 180 5.07 -3.98 5.48
N LEU A 181 4.24 -3.71 6.51
CA LEU A 181 2.94 -4.37 6.65
C LEU A 181 2.12 -4.26 5.35
N MET A 182 1.42 -5.34 5.01
CA MET A 182 0.61 -5.45 3.80
C MET A 182 -0.51 -4.40 3.77
N CYS A 183 -0.60 -3.61 2.70
CA CYS A 183 -1.62 -2.58 2.53
C CYS A 183 -3.04 -3.16 2.37
N CYS A 184 -3.20 -4.41 1.92
CA CYS A 184 -4.49 -5.08 1.86
C CYS A 184 -5.12 -5.27 3.24
N LEU A 185 -4.34 -5.35 4.34
CA LEU A 185 -4.87 -5.41 5.70
C LEU A 185 -5.82 -4.22 5.99
N LYS A 186 -5.40 -3.01 5.65
CA LYS A 186 -6.27 -1.82 5.84
C LYS A 186 -7.44 -1.81 4.86
N ASN A 187 -7.22 -2.23 3.62
CA ASN A 187 -8.27 -2.27 2.61
C ASN A 187 -9.41 -3.25 2.96
N GLU A 188 -9.08 -4.34 3.65
CA GLU A 188 -10.04 -5.39 4.02
C GLU A 188 -10.59 -5.20 5.44
N GLN A 189 -10.04 -4.26 6.23
CA GLN A 189 -10.32 -4.10 7.66
C GLN A 189 -11.82 -3.94 7.96
N ASP A 190 -12.49 -3.05 7.25
CA ASP A 190 -13.89 -2.72 7.50
C ASP A 190 -14.79 -3.96 7.28
N THR A 191 -14.50 -4.75 6.23
CA THR A 191 -15.19 -6.02 5.96
C THR A 191 -14.98 -7.04 7.08
N TYR A 192 -13.72 -7.17 7.56
CA TYR A 192 -13.44 -8.08 8.67
C TYR A 192 -14.08 -7.63 9.98
N GLU A 193 -14.13 -6.34 10.26
CA GLU A 193 -14.82 -5.77 11.44
C GLU A 193 -16.32 -6.10 11.41
N GLU A 194 -16.96 -5.89 10.26
CA GLU A 194 -18.38 -6.24 10.07
C GLU A 194 -18.63 -7.72 10.29
N LEU A 195 -17.91 -8.58 9.57
CA LEU A 195 -18.06 -10.03 9.67
C LEU A 195 -17.75 -10.58 11.06
N ASN A 196 -16.71 -10.06 11.70
CA ASN A 196 -16.37 -10.42 13.08
C ASN A 196 -17.46 -10.02 14.09
N SER A 197 -18.22 -8.97 13.82
CA SER A 197 -19.30 -8.52 14.71
C SER A 197 -20.38 -9.58 14.89
N HIS A 198 -20.51 -10.52 13.98
CA HIS A 198 -21.48 -11.62 13.97
C HIS A 198 -20.97 -12.92 14.59
N LEU A 199 -19.69 -12.99 14.95
CA LEU A 199 -19.02 -14.20 15.40
C LEU A 199 -18.74 -14.22 16.91
N PRO A 200 -18.72 -15.40 17.56
CA PRO A 200 -18.22 -15.53 18.93
C PRO A 200 -16.68 -15.41 18.95
N ASN A 201 -16.11 -15.11 20.12
CA ASN A 201 -14.65 -15.12 20.29
C ASN A 201 -14.16 -16.56 20.56
N VAL A 202 -12.88 -16.81 20.25
CA VAL A 202 -12.21 -18.05 20.67
C VAL A 202 -12.22 -18.12 22.20
N GLY A 203 -12.61 -19.28 22.74
CA GLY A 203 -12.81 -19.51 24.17
C GLY A 203 -14.19 -19.13 24.71
N ASP A 204 -15.09 -18.59 23.88
CA ASP A 204 -16.48 -18.38 24.31
C ASP A 204 -17.25 -19.69 24.36
N SER A 205 -18.17 -19.80 25.34
CA SER A 205 -19.11 -20.93 25.43
C SER A 205 -20.28 -20.70 24.47
N VAL A 206 -20.60 -21.72 23.68
CA VAL A 206 -21.69 -21.72 22.69
C VAL A 206 -22.56 -22.95 22.84
N THR A 207 -23.83 -22.82 22.47
CA THR A 207 -24.76 -23.97 22.43
C THR A 207 -24.98 -24.36 20.97
N THR A 208 -24.75 -25.62 20.64
CA THR A 208 -24.93 -26.19 19.31
C THR A 208 -26.42 -26.46 19.01
N PRO A 209 -26.81 -26.72 17.74
CA PRO A 209 -28.17 -27.13 17.38
C PRO A 209 -28.65 -28.38 18.17
N ASP A 210 -27.74 -29.27 18.46
CA ASP A 210 -28.00 -30.50 19.23
C ASP A 210 -28.15 -30.26 20.74
N LYS A 211 -28.22 -28.97 21.16
CA LYS A 211 -28.31 -28.52 22.55
C LYS A 211 -27.10 -28.89 23.43
N LEU A 212 -25.98 -29.30 22.85
CA LEU A 212 -24.73 -29.53 23.55
C LEU A 212 -24.01 -28.20 23.78
N VAL A 213 -23.33 -28.09 24.91
CA VAL A 213 -22.52 -26.95 25.25
C VAL A 213 -21.07 -27.24 24.82
N GLY A 214 -20.46 -26.29 24.13
CA GLY A 214 -19.07 -26.41 23.71
C GLY A 214 -18.32 -25.10 23.82
N GLU A 215 -16.99 -25.16 23.68
CA GLU A 215 -16.10 -24.03 23.68
C GLU A 215 -15.60 -23.76 22.25
N VAL A 216 -15.58 -22.49 21.85
CA VAL A 216 -15.08 -22.09 20.54
C VAL A 216 -13.57 -22.31 20.48
N SER A 217 -13.12 -23.20 19.61
CA SER A 217 -11.72 -23.51 19.37
C SER A 217 -11.09 -22.59 18.30
N SER A 218 -11.81 -22.36 17.20
CA SER A 218 -11.36 -21.43 16.14
C SER A 218 -12.53 -20.90 15.34
N VAL A 219 -12.30 -19.76 14.65
CA VAL A 219 -13.31 -19.05 13.88
C VAL A 219 -12.79 -18.78 12.48
N ASN A 220 -13.58 -19.10 11.46
CA ASN A 220 -13.33 -18.71 10.08
C ASN A 220 -14.24 -17.51 9.72
N VAL A 221 -13.64 -16.33 9.73
CA VAL A 221 -14.37 -15.07 9.58
C VAL A 221 -15.07 -14.99 8.22
N LEU A 222 -14.33 -15.28 7.13
CA LEU A 222 -14.86 -15.12 5.76
C LEU A 222 -15.96 -16.15 5.43
N ARG A 223 -15.87 -17.37 5.98
CA ARG A 223 -16.86 -18.42 5.76
C ARG A 223 -17.98 -18.41 6.79
N GLN A 224 -17.91 -17.54 7.80
CA GLN A 224 -18.86 -17.49 8.93
C GLN A 224 -19.06 -18.87 9.59
N ARG A 225 -17.94 -19.60 9.77
CA ARG A 225 -17.95 -20.94 10.39
C ARG A 225 -17.11 -20.95 11.66
N VAL A 226 -17.59 -21.72 12.63
CA VAL A 226 -17.00 -21.81 13.97
C VAL A 226 -16.70 -23.26 14.29
N LYS A 227 -15.46 -23.55 14.70
CA LYS A 227 -15.10 -24.85 15.23
C LYS A 227 -15.31 -24.86 16.75
N VAL A 228 -16.14 -25.75 17.20
CA VAL A 228 -16.55 -25.88 18.59
C VAL A 228 -16.04 -27.20 19.14
N LEU A 229 -15.39 -27.16 20.28
CA LEU A 229 -15.01 -28.32 21.06
C LEU A 229 -16.21 -28.69 21.96
N VAL A 230 -16.97 -29.69 21.52
CA VAL A 230 -18.17 -30.14 22.20
C VAL A 230 -17.77 -31.23 23.19
N THR A 231 -18.29 -31.17 24.43
CA THR A 231 -18.13 -32.22 25.44
C THR A 231 -19.42 -33.04 25.51
N HIS A 232 -19.33 -34.34 25.29
CA HIS A 232 -20.42 -35.29 25.43
C HIS A 232 -20.59 -35.75 26.87
N ASP A 233 -21.70 -36.37 27.17
CA ASP A 233 -22.02 -36.89 28.53
C ASP A 233 -20.99 -37.91 29.04
N ASN A 234 -20.20 -38.51 28.16
CA ASN A 234 -19.14 -39.48 28.48
C ASN A 234 -17.77 -38.82 28.71
N ASP A 235 -17.68 -37.50 28.90
CA ASP A 235 -16.44 -36.71 28.95
C ASP A 235 -15.59 -36.75 27.65
N GLU A 236 -16.13 -37.35 26.59
CA GLU A 236 -15.47 -37.32 25.28
C GLU A 236 -15.59 -35.93 24.65
N LYS A 237 -14.45 -35.43 24.18
CA LYS A 237 -14.38 -34.13 23.51
C LYS A 237 -14.28 -34.32 21.99
N GLU A 238 -15.21 -33.75 21.26
CA GLU A 238 -15.26 -33.81 19.82
C GLU A 238 -15.17 -32.39 19.21
N LEU A 239 -14.37 -32.23 18.19
CA LEU A 239 -14.25 -30.95 17.45
C LEU A 239 -15.19 -30.98 16.25
N LYS A 240 -16.25 -30.17 16.27
CA LYS A 240 -17.22 -30.04 15.19
C LYS A 240 -17.22 -28.60 14.62
N GLU A 241 -17.54 -28.47 13.34
CA GLU A 241 -17.62 -27.19 12.65
C GLU A 241 -19.07 -26.85 12.28
N TYR A 242 -19.53 -25.71 12.75
CA TYR A 242 -20.90 -25.23 12.54
C TYR A 242 -20.93 -23.88 11.83
N PRO A 243 -21.96 -23.58 11.03
CA PRO A 243 -22.29 -22.21 10.62
C PRO A 243 -22.63 -21.37 11.86
N VAL A 244 -22.26 -20.11 11.88
CA VAL A 244 -22.52 -19.23 13.03
C VAL A 244 -24.02 -19.07 13.32
N GLU A 245 -24.85 -19.09 12.28
CA GLU A 245 -26.31 -18.95 12.36
C GLU A 245 -26.99 -20.03 13.19
N GLU A 246 -26.39 -21.22 13.25
CA GLU A 246 -26.89 -22.37 14.00
C GLU A 246 -26.48 -22.36 15.48
N LEU A 247 -25.52 -21.50 15.85
CA LEU A 247 -24.99 -21.42 17.19
C LEU A 247 -25.69 -20.38 18.05
N ARG A 248 -25.97 -20.71 19.31
CA ARG A 248 -26.47 -19.76 20.30
C ARG A 248 -25.38 -19.40 21.30
N PHE A 249 -25.06 -18.10 21.37
CA PHE A 249 -24.05 -17.55 22.25
C PHE A 249 -24.40 -16.13 22.72
N LYS A 250 -23.85 -15.74 23.88
CA LYS A 250 -23.97 -14.37 24.39
C LYS A 250 -22.78 -13.57 23.85
N ARG A 251 -23.04 -12.53 23.07
CA ARG A 251 -21.99 -11.61 22.61
C ARG A 251 -21.39 -10.90 23.83
N LYS A 252 -20.13 -11.16 24.13
CA LYS A 252 -19.34 -10.31 25.02
C LYS A 252 -18.74 -9.20 24.16
N ARG A 253 -18.86 -7.95 24.61
CA ARG A 253 -18.16 -6.84 23.94
C ARG A 253 -16.66 -7.16 23.95
N ARG A 254 -16.01 -7.03 22.81
CA ARG A 254 -14.62 -7.39 22.53
C ARG A 254 -13.58 -6.49 23.24
N PHE A 255 -13.98 -5.79 24.29
CA PHE A 255 -13.09 -5.02 25.13
C PHE A 255 -12.73 -5.86 26.35
N ASP A 256 -11.44 -6.10 26.54
CA ASP A 256 -10.74 -6.75 27.62
C ASP A 256 -10.55 -8.28 27.51
N LYS A 257 -9.43 -8.61 26.91
CA LYS A 257 -8.37 -9.50 27.39
C LYS A 257 -7.45 -9.91 26.23
N VAL A 258 -6.55 -9.00 25.85
CA VAL A 258 -5.30 -9.38 25.20
C VAL A 258 -4.53 -10.20 26.24
N ARG A 259 -4.26 -11.48 25.96
CA ARG A 259 -3.42 -12.30 26.81
C ARG A 259 -2.02 -11.69 26.89
N ILE A 260 -1.51 -11.53 28.11
CA ILE A 260 -0.27 -10.83 28.45
C ILE A 260 0.99 -11.40 27.76
N ASP A 261 0.94 -12.63 27.23
CA ASP A 261 2.09 -13.27 26.56
C ASP A 261 2.37 -12.71 25.15
N ASP A 262 1.36 -12.15 24.48
CA ASP A 262 1.52 -11.46 23.17
C ASP A 262 2.16 -10.06 23.29
N ASP A 263 2.27 -9.53 24.52
CA ASP A 263 2.63 -8.12 24.76
C ASP A 263 4.12 -7.83 24.50
N LYS A 264 5.01 -8.84 24.60
CA LYS A 264 6.44 -8.68 24.36
C LYS A 264 6.77 -8.63 22.85
N GLU A 265 6.17 -9.52 22.09
CA GLU A 265 6.31 -9.51 20.62
C GLU A 265 5.62 -8.28 20.02
N LEU A 266 4.45 -7.90 20.57
CA LEU A 266 3.74 -6.69 20.17
C LEU A 266 4.57 -5.44 20.42
N LYS A 267 5.16 -5.31 21.60
CA LYS A 267 6.03 -4.16 21.93
C LYS A 267 7.27 -4.10 21.06
N ALA A 268 7.89 -5.24 20.75
CA ALA A 268 9.03 -5.30 19.84
C ALA A 268 8.65 -4.87 18.42
N LEU A 269 7.47 -5.27 17.93
CA LEU A 269 6.97 -4.87 16.62
C LEU A 269 6.52 -3.40 16.59
N GLU A 270 5.89 -2.90 17.65
CA GLU A 270 5.55 -1.47 17.80
C GLU A 270 6.79 -0.57 17.91
N GLU A 271 7.87 -1.06 18.53
CA GLU A 271 9.14 -0.35 18.56
C GLU A 271 9.80 -0.29 17.17
N LEU A 272 9.66 -1.35 16.38
CA LEU A 272 10.11 -1.35 14.98
C LEU A 272 9.28 -0.36 14.14
N GLU A 273 7.95 -0.33 14.30
CA GLU A 273 7.08 0.66 13.63
C GLU A 273 7.43 2.10 14.04
N LYS A 274 7.70 2.35 15.34
CA LYS A 274 8.10 3.68 15.84
C LYS A 274 9.47 4.12 15.32
N LYS A 275 10.40 3.21 15.15
CA LYS A 275 11.73 3.50 14.54
C LYS A 275 11.58 3.83 13.07
N GLU A 276 10.69 3.15 12.36
CA GLU A 276 10.39 3.39 10.95
C GLU A 276 9.58 4.67 10.72
N GLY A 277 8.62 4.98 11.60
CA GLY A 277 7.81 6.21 11.52
C GLY A 277 8.60 7.50 11.77
N LYS A 278 9.68 7.45 12.57
CA LYS A 278 10.54 8.61 12.80
C LYS A 278 11.44 8.96 11.62
N ALA A 279 11.63 8.05 10.66
CA ALA A 279 12.36 8.33 9.43
C ALA A 279 11.55 9.18 8.41
N HIS A 280 10.25 9.38 8.64
CA HIS A 280 9.35 10.11 7.72
C HIS A 280 8.89 11.50 8.22
N ILE A 281 9.26 11.93 9.44
CA ILE A 281 8.78 13.21 10.03
C ILE A 281 9.95 14.19 10.17
N SER A 282 10.70 14.41 9.11
CA SER A 282 11.69 15.49 9.06
C SER A 282 11.78 16.10 7.66
N ASP A 283 10.61 16.42 7.08
CA ASP A 283 10.50 17.28 5.93
C ASP A 283 9.45 18.37 6.23
N ASP A 284 9.92 19.44 6.84
CA ASP A 284 9.44 20.82 6.70
C ASP A 284 10.61 21.70 6.27
#